data_6daa64d80e09da95fec2b335ad9338bb
#
_entry.id   6daa64d80e09da95fec2b335ad9338bb
#
_cell.length_a   1.000
_cell.length_b   1.000
_cell.length_c   1.000
_cell.angle_alpha   90.00
_cell.angle_beta   90.00
_cell.angle_gamma   90.00
#
_symmetry.space_group_name_H-M   'P 1'
#
loop_
_entity.id
_entity.type
_entity.pdbx_description
1 polymer ?
#
loop_
_entity_poly.entity_id
_entity_poly.type
_entity_poly.pdbx_seq_one_letter_code
_entity_poly.pdbx_strand_id
1 'polypeptide(L)'
;MDKFRVKGPTCLSGEVTISGAKNAALPILFAALLAEEPVELQNVPELKDIDTTIKLLNRLGTKVKRNGSVFVDASNVNEYCAPYELVKTMRASIWALGPLVARFGQGQVSLPGGCAIGARPVDLHISGLEQLGAKIVLNEGYVKASVDGRLKGASIVMDKVSVGATVTIMTAATLAEGTTIIENAAREPEIEDTADFLNTLGAKITGAGTDRIVIEGVERLGGGVYRVLPDRIETGTFLVAGAISRGKVICRNAKPDTLDAVLSKLREAGADIQVGDDWISLDMHGKRPKAVTFRTAPHPGFPTDMQAQFSLLNMVAEGVGMITETIFENRFMHIPELIRMGARAEIESNTVVCHGVENLSGAQVMATDLRASASLVLAGCIAEGTTVVDRIYHIDRGYEHIEDKLRGLGANIERIKSTD
;
A
#
# COMPACT_ATOMS: atom_id res chain seq x y z
N MET A 1 20.80 -11.94 7.59
CA MET A 1 19.74 -11.17 6.90
C MET A 1 19.49 -11.80 5.54
N ASP A 2 18.23 -12.14 5.23
CA ASP A 2 17.90 -12.85 4.00
C ASP A 2 18.16 -12.01 2.74
N LYS A 3 18.46 -12.71 1.65
CA LYS A 3 18.73 -12.12 0.33
C LYS A 3 17.96 -12.90 -0.72
N PHE A 4 17.71 -12.26 -1.89
CA PHE A 4 17.29 -12.99 -3.08
C PHE A 4 18.49 -13.17 -4.02
N ARG A 5 18.62 -14.38 -4.57
CA ARG A 5 19.51 -14.65 -5.70
C ARG A 5 18.66 -14.95 -6.92
N VAL A 6 18.84 -14.18 -7.97
CA VAL A 6 18.03 -14.24 -9.19
C VAL A 6 18.96 -14.46 -10.38
N LYS A 7 18.66 -15.45 -11.19
CA LYS A 7 19.39 -15.75 -12.42
C LYS A 7 18.50 -15.46 -13.63
N GLY A 8 19.04 -14.72 -14.57
CA GLY A 8 18.34 -14.37 -15.80
C GLY A 8 19.23 -14.47 -17.02
N PRO A 9 18.72 -14.10 -18.21
CA PRO A 9 17.37 -13.57 -18.43
C PRO A 9 16.28 -14.65 -18.51
N THR A 10 15.07 -14.30 -18.09
CA THR A 10 13.90 -15.17 -18.16
C THR A 10 12.73 -14.43 -18.83
N CYS A 11 12.04 -15.08 -19.74
CA CYS A 11 10.75 -14.63 -20.22
C CYS A 11 9.69 -15.08 -19.22
N LEU A 12 9.07 -14.12 -18.51
CA LEU A 12 8.09 -14.42 -17.48
C LEU A 12 6.72 -14.63 -18.11
N SER A 13 6.14 -15.80 -17.91
CA SER A 13 4.86 -16.17 -18.48
C SER A 13 4.09 -17.12 -17.57
N GLY A 14 2.78 -16.94 -17.50
CA GLY A 14 1.90 -17.79 -16.70
C GLY A 14 0.85 -17.00 -15.95
N GLU A 15 0.29 -17.63 -14.94
CA GLU A 15 -0.74 -17.04 -14.09
C GLU A 15 -0.18 -16.75 -12.71
N VAL A 16 -0.65 -15.66 -12.11
CA VAL A 16 -0.37 -15.29 -10.73
C VAL A 16 -1.66 -14.86 -10.04
N THR A 17 -1.89 -15.36 -8.83
CA THR A 17 -3.03 -14.96 -8.02
C THR A 17 -2.63 -13.79 -7.12
N ILE A 18 -3.33 -12.67 -7.26
CA ILE A 18 -3.04 -11.46 -6.51
C ILE A 18 -3.56 -11.58 -5.09
N SER A 19 -2.76 -11.13 -4.15
CA SER A 19 -3.09 -11.08 -2.72
C SER A 19 -3.95 -9.88 -2.38
N GLY A 20 -4.59 -9.92 -1.22
CA GLY A 20 -5.31 -8.76 -0.69
C GLY A 20 -4.39 -7.54 -0.54
N ALA A 21 -4.99 -6.35 -0.67
CA ALA A 21 -4.24 -5.10 -0.60
C ALA A 21 -3.78 -4.79 0.82
N LYS A 22 -2.48 -4.65 1.02
CA LYS A 22 -1.89 -4.20 2.28
C LYS A 22 -2.50 -2.86 2.72
N ASN A 23 -2.58 -1.91 1.77
CA ASN A 23 -3.04 -0.55 2.04
C ASN A 23 -4.54 -0.43 2.33
N ALA A 24 -5.29 -1.52 2.14
CA ALA A 24 -6.68 -1.64 2.57
C ALA A 24 -6.78 -2.48 3.85
N ALA A 25 -6.03 -3.56 3.95
CA ALA A 25 -6.05 -4.44 5.11
C ALA A 25 -5.64 -3.73 6.41
N LEU A 26 -4.62 -2.86 6.35
CA LEU A 26 -4.18 -2.12 7.52
C LEU A 26 -5.26 -1.18 8.08
N PRO A 27 -5.83 -0.24 7.30
CA PRO A 27 -6.90 0.61 7.83
C PRO A 27 -8.14 -0.18 8.25
N ILE A 28 -8.48 -1.27 7.57
CA ILE A 28 -9.61 -2.14 7.92
C ILE A 28 -9.39 -2.83 9.26
N LEU A 29 -8.19 -3.34 9.51
CA LEU A 29 -7.83 -3.96 10.79
C LEU A 29 -7.96 -2.97 11.96
N PHE A 30 -7.47 -1.73 11.79
CA PHE A 30 -7.63 -0.70 12.80
C PHE A 30 -9.08 -0.26 12.95
N ALA A 31 -9.84 -0.15 11.85
CA ALA A 31 -11.25 0.18 11.89
C ALA A 31 -12.08 -0.89 12.61
N ALA A 32 -11.63 -2.15 12.61
CA ALA A 32 -12.28 -3.24 13.34
C ALA A 32 -12.31 -3.01 14.86
N LEU A 33 -11.46 -2.11 15.40
CA LEU A 33 -11.56 -1.66 16.81
C LEU A 33 -12.90 -1.00 17.14
N LEU A 34 -13.62 -0.50 16.13
CA LEU A 34 -14.93 0.11 16.30
C LEU A 34 -16.06 -0.92 16.49
N ALA A 35 -15.80 -2.18 16.13
CA ALA A 35 -16.81 -3.24 16.14
C ALA A 35 -17.03 -3.78 17.56
N GLU A 36 -18.29 -3.86 17.99
CA GLU A 36 -18.64 -4.46 19.28
C GLU A 36 -18.87 -5.97 19.20
N GLU A 37 -18.97 -6.51 17.99
CA GLU A 37 -19.19 -7.94 17.71
C GLU A 37 -18.06 -8.48 16.81
N PRO A 38 -17.84 -9.81 16.79
CA PRO A 38 -16.77 -10.41 15.98
C PRO A 38 -16.87 -10.09 14.48
N VAL A 39 -15.71 -9.92 13.87
CA VAL A 39 -15.54 -9.63 12.45
C VAL A 39 -14.66 -10.69 11.81
N GLU A 40 -15.04 -11.16 10.63
CA GLU A 40 -14.22 -12.02 9.79
C GLU A 40 -13.73 -11.22 8.57
N LEU A 41 -12.41 -11.19 8.39
CA LEU A 41 -11.76 -10.53 7.25
C LEU A 41 -11.14 -11.57 6.33
N GLN A 42 -11.62 -11.63 5.10
CA GLN A 42 -11.11 -12.52 4.06
C GLN A 42 -10.09 -11.79 3.20
N ASN A 43 -9.22 -12.55 2.54
CA ASN A 43 -8.22 -12.03 1.60
C ASN A 43 -7.24 -11.03 2.25
N VAL A 44 -6.91 -11.23 3.51
CA VAL A 44 -5.87 -10.45 4.20
C VAL A 44 -4.50 -11.04 3.86
N PRO A 45 -3.55 -10.23 3.34
CA PRO A 45 -2.25 -10.77 2.95
C PRO A 45 -1.40 -11.19 4.15
N GLU A 46 -0.50 -12.15 3.93
CA GLU A 46 0.51 -12.56 4.90
C GLU A 46 1.74 -11.68 4.76
N LEU A 47 1.78 -10.60 5.53
CA LEU A 47 2.85 -9.61 5.50
C LEU A 47 3.29 -9.26 6.90
N LYS A 48 4.54 -8.84 7.05
CA LYS A 48 5.11 -8.44 8.34
C LYS A 48 4.30 -7.30 9.00
N ASP A 49 3.85 -6.32 8.23
CA ASP A 49 3.06 -5.22 8.77
C ASP A 49 1.67 -5.68 9.27
N ILE A 50 1.10 -6.72 8.66
CA ILE A 50 -0.13 -7.36 9.14
C ILE A 50 0.13 -8.05 10.48
N ASP A 51 1.22 -8.80 10.61
CA ASP A 51 1.60 -9.46 11.86
C ASP A 51 1.83 -8.45 12.99
N THR A 52 2.50 -7.34 12.69
CA THR A 52 2.72 -6.25 13.65
C THR A 52 1.39 -5.62 14.09
N THR A 53 0.47 -5.42 13.14
CA THR A 53 -0.87 -4.88 13.44
C THR A 53 -1.65 -5.84 14.33
N ILE A 54 -1.61 -7.15 14.06
CA ILE A 54 -2.27 -8.16 14.89
C ILE A 54 -1.70 -8.14 16.32
N LYS A 55 -0.38 -8.04 16.47
CA LYS A 55 0.26 -7.90 17.80
C LYS A 55 -0.22 -6.66 18.53
N LEU A 56 -0.32 -5.53 17.83
CA LEU A 56 -0.80 -4.29 18.41
C LEU A 56 -2.27 -4.41 18.85
N LEU A 57 -3.13 -4.96 18.02
CA LEU A 57 -4.54 -5.17 18.36
C LEU A 57 -4.69 -6.09 19.58
N ASN A 58 -3.93 -7.19 19.63
CA ASN A 58 -3.92 -8.08 20.78
C ASN A 58 -3.43 -7.38 22.06
N ARG A 59 -2.46 -6.47 21.95
CA ARG A 59 -1.96 -5.66 23.07
C ARG A 59 -3.06 -4.75 23.64
N LEU A 60 -3.96 -4.26 22.79
CA LEU A 60 -5.09 -3.41 23.20
C LEU A 60 -6.24 -4.22 23.83
N GLY A 61 -6.17 -5.54 23.81
CA GLY A 61 -7.20 -6.43 24.37
C GLY A 61 -8.14 -7.04 23.32
N THR A 62 -7.89 -6.78 22.05
CA THR A 62 -8.60 -7.43 20.95
C THR A 62 -8.12 -8.87 20.81
N LYS A 63 -9.02 -9.79 20.53
CA LYS A 63 -8.66 -11.17 20.22
C LYS A 63 -8.61 -11.35 18.72
N VAL A 64 -7.43 -11.50 18.17
CA VAL A 64 -7.22 -11.71 16.74
C VAL A 64 -6.65 -13.10 16.51
N LYS A 65 -7.31 -13.86 15.63
CA LYS A 65 -6.89 -15.20 15.22
C LYS A 65 -6.82 -15.25 13.70
N ARG A 66 -5.81 -15.94 13.18
CA ARG A 66 -5.66 -16.19 11.75
C ARG A 66 -5.81 -17.69 11.47
N ASN A 67 -6.83 -18.03 10.69
CA ASN A 67 -7.08 -19.39 10.22
C ASN A 67 -7.72 -19.29 8.83
N GLY A 68 -6.88 -19.11 7.78
CA GLY A 68 -7.33 -18.71 6.47
C GLY A 68 -7.77 -17.24 6.46
N SER A 69 -8.95 -16.96 7.01
CA SER A 69 -9.40 -15.60 7.30
C SER A 69 -8.74 -15.04 8.57
N VAL A 70 -8.84 -13.74 8.76
CA VAL A 70 -8.47 -13.09 10.03
C VAL A 70 -9.76 -12.78 10.80
N PHE A 71 -9.86 -13.37 12.00
CA PHE A 71 -11.00 -13.18 12.89
C PHE A 71 -10.63 -12.18 13.97
N VAL A 72 -11.42 -11.11 14.09
CA VAL A 72 -11.15 -10.00 15.01
C VAL A 72 -12.34 -9.86 15.96
N ASP A 73 -12.09 -10.02 17.26
CA ASP A 73 -13.07 -9.75 18.31
C ASP A 73 -12.56 -8.60 19.18
N ALA A 74 -13.11 -7.42 18.96
CA ALA A 74 -12.79 -6.20 19.69
C ALA A 74 -13.78 -5.87 20.82
N SER A 75 -14.59 -6.86 21.25
CA SER A 75 -15.59 -6.66 22.30
C SER A 75 -14.99 -6.32 23.68
N ASN A 76 -13.77 -6.75 23.95
CA ASN A 76 -13.10 -6.62 25.25
C ASN A 76 -11.81 -5.77 25.18
N VAL A 77 -11.75 -4.76 24.34
CA VAL A 77 -10.64 -3.81 24.35
C VAL A 77 -10.55 -3.15 25.71
N ASN A 78 -9.39 -3.23 26.36
CA ASN A 78 -9.17 -2.79 27.73
C ASN A 78 -7.93 -1.91 27.90
N GLU A 79 -7.13 -1.72 26.87
CA GLU A 79 -5.99 -0.80 26.83
C GLU A 79 -6.14 0.13 25.64
N TYR A 80 -5.71 1.39 25.82
CA TYR A 80 -5.97 2.44 24.83
C TYR A 80 -4.67 3.12 24.39
N CYS A 81 -3.53 2.45 24.62
CA CYS A 81 -2.21 2.98 24.27
C CYS A 81 -1.48 2.04 23.32
N ALA A 82 -1.15 2.55 22.14
CA ALA A 82 -0.26 1.88 21.19
C ALA A 82 1.20 2.27 21.52
N PRO A 83 1.99 1.36 22.14
CA PRO A 83 3.28 1.72 22.71
C PRO A 83 4.37 1.85 21.64
N TYR A 84 5.39 2.66 21.94
CA TYR A 84 6.52 2.92 21.04
C TYR A 84 7.17 1.65 20.49
N GLU A 85 7.32 0.60 21.28
CA GLU A 85 7.97 -0.64 20.85
C GLU A 85 7.25 -1.34 19.66
N LEU A 86 5.94 -1.19 19.57
CA LEU A 86 5.15 -1.74 18.46
C LEU A 86 4.97 -0.74 17.31
N VAL A 87 4.94 0.57 17.63
CA VAL A 87 4.71 1.63 16.64
C VAL A 87 5.97 1.99 15.86
N LYS A 88 7.14 1.91 16.47
CA LYS A 88 8.41 2.37 15.86
C LYS A 88 8.72 1.78 14.49
N THR A 89 8.18 0.60 14.19
CA THR A 89 8.41 -0.11 12.93
C THR A 89 7.29 0.08 11.91
N MET A 90 6.18 0.73 12.30
CA MET A 90 5.01 0.83 11.44
C MET A 90 4.24 2.12 11.68
N ARG A 91 4.33 3.05 10.74
CA ARG A 91 3.63 4.35 10.81
C ARG A 91 2.12 4.26 10.80
N ALA A 92 1.58 3.24 10.15
CA ALA A 92 0.13 3.00 10.09
C ALA A 92 -0.53 2.87 11.46
N SER A 93 0.26 2.63 12.50
CA SER A 93 -0.23 2.53 13.89
C SER A 93 -0.98 3.78 14.37
N ILE A 94 -0.77 4.94 13.73
CA ILE A 94 -1.55 6.15 14.00
C ILE A 94 -3.05 5.94 13.76
N TRP A 95 -3.43 4.99 12.90
CA TRP A 95 -4.82 4.66 12.64
C TRP A 95 -5.56 4.03 13.81
N ALA A 96 -4.86 3.63 14.86
CA ALA A 96 -5.50 3.21 16.11
C ALA A 96 -6.19 4.38 16.83
N LEU A 97 -5.69 5.61 16.66
CA LEU A 97 -6.11 6.76 17.45
C LEU A 97 -7.57 7.13 17.22
N GLY A 98 -8.01 7.21 15.95
CA GLY A 98 -9.39 7.54 15.60
C GLY A 98 -10.40 6.58 16.21
N PRO A 99 -10.29 5.27 15.96
CA PRO A 99 -11.18 4.29 16.57
C PRO A 99 -11.18 4.29 18.10
N LEU A 100 -10.00 4.42 18.72
CA LEU A 100 -9.91 4.42 20.19
C LEU A 100 -10.64 5.62 20.80
N VAL A 101 -10.40 6.83 20.31
CA VAL A 101 -11.07 8.03 20.84
C VAL A 101 -12.56 8.02 20.52
N ALA A 102 -12.97 7.55 19.34
CA ALA A 102 -14.36 7.51 18.93
C ALA A 102 -15.19 6.55 19.79
N ARG A 103 -14.67 5.36 20.06
CA ARG A 103 -15.39 4.33 20.79
C ARG A 103 -15.23 4.41 22.30
N PHE A 104 -14.03 4.74 22.78
CA PHE A 104 -13.69 4.69 24.21
C PHE A 104 -13.49 6.07 24.84
N GLY A 105 -13.54 7.15 24.08
CA GLY A 105 -13.35 8.50 24.55
C GLY A 105 -11.89 8.87 24.85
N GLN A 106 -10.95 7.96 24.64
CA GLN A 106 -9.53 8.19 24.86
C GLN A 106 -8.68 7.25 24.01
N GLY A 107 -7.52 7.71 23.64
CA GLY A 107 -6.53 6.90 22.92
C GLY A 107 -5.17 7.56 22.94
N GLN A 108 -4.12 6.76 22.94
CA GLN A 108 -2.74 7.22 22.85
C GLN A 108 -2.00 6.40 21.82
N VAL A 109 -1.24 7.07 20.98
CA VAL A 109 -0.38 6.40 19.99
C VAL A 109 0.99 7.08 20.05
N SER A 110 2.05 6.27 20.14
CA SER A 110 3.40 6.78 20.04
C SER A 110 3.62 7.44 18.66
N LEU A 111 4.34 8.54 18.64
CA LEU A 111 4.83 9.09 17.38
C LEU A 111 5.82 8.10 16.77
N PRO A 112 5.75 7.83 15.46
CA PRO A 112 6.69 6.93 14.82
C PRO A 112 8.10 7.52 14.82
N GLY A 113 9.11 6.67 15.06
CA GLY A 113 10.52 7.04 14.88
C GLY A 113 10.83 7.38 13.43
N GLY A 114 12.02 7.94 13.18
CA GLY A 114 12.45 8.39 11.87
C GLY A 114 12.21 7.36 10.76
N CYS A 115 11.63 7.81 9.66
CA CYS A 115 11.42 7.01 8.46
C CYS A 115 12.28 7.56 7.33
N ALA A 116 12.88 6.66 6.54
CA ALA A 116 13.75 7.01 5.42
C ALA A 116 13.03 7.75 4.27
N ILE A 117 11.71 7.74 4.25
CA ILE A 117 10.88 8.36 3.18
C ILE A 117 10.31 9.70 3.63
N GLY A 118 11.14 10.65 4.01
CA GLY A 118 10.75 12.02 4.33
C GLY A 118 9.83 12.19 5.54
N ALA A 119 9.64 13.42 5.97
CA ALA A 119 8.74 13.76 7.07
C ALA A 119 7.28 13.64 6.62
N ARG A 120 6.53 12.77 7.26
CA ARG A 120 5.08 12.70 7.13
C ARG A 120 4.45 13.15 8.44
N PRO A 121 4.11 14.42 8.57
CA PRO A 121 3.54 14.93 9.81
C PRO A 121 2.17 14.32 10.06
N VAL A 122 1.88 14.03 11.33
CA VAL A 122 0.55 13.57 11.77
C VAL A 122 -0.43 14.74 11.94
N ASP A 123 -0.05 15.94 11.56
CA ASP A 123 -0.78 17.18 11.80
C ASP A 123 -2.21 17.17 11.23
N LEU A 124 -2.38 16.58 10.04
CA LEU A 124 -3.70 16.48 9.42
C LEU A 124 -4.63 15.52 10.17
N HIS A 125 -4.08 14.44 10.71
CA HIS A 125 -4.82 13.51 11.59
C HIS A 125 -5.28 14.23 12.84
N ILE A 126 -4.38 14.95 13.49
CA ILE A 126 -4.65 15.71 14.72
C ILE A 126 -5.69 16.78 14.47
N SER A 127 -5.50 17.60 13.43
CA SER A 127 -6.43 18.66 13.06
C SER A 127 -7.84 18.12 12.81
N GLY A 128 -7.94 17.00 12.09
CA GLY A 128 -9.24 16.37 11.83
C GLY A 128 -9.93 15.89 13.09
N LEU A 129 -9.22 15.26 13.99
CA LEU A 129 -9.77 14.80 15.26
C LEU A 129 -10.17 15.98 16.16
N GLU A 130 -9.40 17.06 16.19
CA GLU A 130 -9.76 18.27 16.92
C GLU A 130 -11.04 18.90 16.39
N GLN A 131 -11.24 18.94 15.08
CA GLN A 131 -12.46 19.45 14.47
C GLN A 131 -13.69 18.59 14.81
N LEU A 132 -13.50 17.31 15.11
CA LEU A 132 -14.54 16.41 15.61
C LEU A 132 -14.75 16.55 17.13
N GLY A 133 -14.04 17.46 17.79
CA GLY A 133 -14.20 17.75 19.21
C GLY A 133 -13.22 17.04 20.14
N ALA A 134 -12.23 16.31 19.62
CA ALA A 134 -11.21 15.70 20.45
C ALA A 134 -10.23 16.74 20.98
N LYS A 135 -9.80 16.54 22.25
CA LYS A 135 -8.68 17.27 22.82
C LYS A 135 -7.41 16.47 22.56
N ILE A 136 -6.44 17.09 21.92
CA ILE A 136 -5.17 16.44 21.56
C ILE A 136 -4.04 17.10 22.33
N VAL A 137 -3.20 16.26 22.96
CA VAL A 137 -1.99 16.68 23.69
C VAL A 137 -0.82 15.84 23.19
N LEU A 138 0.29 16.51 22.85
CA LEU A 138 1.54 15.84 22.54
C LEU A 138 2.40 15.83 23.79
N ASN A 139 2.70 14.66 24.33
CA ASN A 139 3.46 14.53 25.55
C ASN A 139 4.33 13.26 25.53
N GLU A 140 5.60 13.41 25.85
CA GLU A 140 6.58 12.30 25.95
C GLU A 140 6.67 11.43 24.68
N GLY A 141 6.49 12.04 23.51
CA GLY A 141 6.52 11.34 22.23
C GLY A 141 5.22 10.62 21.87
N TYR A 142 4.14 10.88 22.61
CA TYR A 142 2.81 10.30 22.35
C TYR A 142 1.80 11.37 21.92
N VAL A 143 0.94 10.99 20.99
CA VAL A 143 -0.29 11.71 20.69
C VAL A 143 -1.38 11.16 21.61
N LYS A 144 -1.91 12.01 22.49
CA LYS A 144 -2.98 11.66 23.44
C LYS A 144 -4.26 12.36 23.04
N ALA A 145 -5.28 11.59 22.66
CA ALA A 145 -6.59 12.09 22.30
C ALA A 145 -7.61 11.73 23.37
N SER A 146 -8.50 12.68 23.67
CA SER A 146 -9.62 12.47 24.58
C SER A 146 -10.81 13.28 24.15
N VAL A 147 -12.00 12.82 24.53
CA VAL A 147 -13.26 13.54 24.34
C VAL A 147 -14.18 13.23 25.51
N ASP A 148 -14.93 14.24 25.95
CA ASP A 148 -15.98 14.06 26.94
C ASP A 148 -17.29 13.75 26.20
N GLY A 149 -17.81 12.52 26.37
CA GLY A 149 -18.94 12.02 25.61
C GLY A 149 -18.52 11.56 24.20
N ARG A 150 -19.38 11.80 23.21
CA ARG A 150 -19.17 11.43 21.82
C ARG A 150 -18.43 12.54 21.05
N LEU A 151 -17.65 12.16 20.06
CA LEU A 151 -17.20 13.11 19.04
C LEU A 151 -18.42 13.75 18.34
N LYS A 152 -18.22 14.94 17.80
CA LYS A 152 -19.26 15.72 17.11
C LYS A 152 -18.96 15.81 15.64
N GLY A 153 -19.94 15.53 14.80
CA GLY A 153 -19.82 15.72 13.36
C GLY A 153 -19.43 17.15 13.00
N ALA A 154 -18.64 17.30 11.96
CA ALA A 154 -18.13 18.58 11.49
C ALA A 154 -17.97 18.60 9.97
N SER A 155 -17.92 19.80 9.40
CA SER A 155 -17.53 20.01 8.02
C SER A 155 -16.02 20.27 8.00
N ILE A 156 -15.26 19.38 7.40
CA ILE A 156 -13.80 19.38 7.43
C ILE A 156 -13.28 19.53 6.01
N VAL A 157 -12.53 20.59 5.75
CA VAL A 157 -11.83 20.79 4.48
C VAL A 157 -10.38 20.41 4.67
N MET A 158 -9.91 19.44 3.89
CA MET A 158 -8.51 19.01 3.91
C MET A 158 -7.67 20.01 3.12
N ASP A 159 -6.73 20.67 3.79
CA ASP A 159 -5.80 21.61 3.13
C ASP A 159 -4.93 20.88 2.09
N LYS A 160 -4.66 19.62 2.33
CA LYS A 160 -3.83 18.76 1.51
C LYS A 160 -4.48 17.38 1.43
N VAL A 161 -4.49 16.78 0.24
CA VAL A 161 -4.97 15.42 0.07
C VAL A 161 -4.07 14.46 0.86
N SER A 162 -4.66 13.69 1.77
CA SER A 162 -3.94 12.74 2.61
C SER A 162 -4.78 11.47 2.79
N VAL A 163 -4.24 10.35 2.36
CA VAL A 163 -4.86 9.03 2.59
C VAL A 163 -4.98 8.76 4.08
N GLY A 164 -3.88 8.92 4.81
CA GLY A 164 -3.84 8.62 6.25
C GLY A 164 -4.86 9.43 7.04
N ALA A 165 -4.89 10.75 6.85
CA ALA A 165 -5.83 11.62 7.55
C ALA A 165 -7.28 11.37 7.15
N THR A 166 -7.55 11.07 5.88
CA THR A 166 -8.89 10.72 5.42
C THR A 166 -9.42 9.49 6.15
N VAL A 167 -8.60 8.45 6.28
CA VAL A 167 -8.96 7.23 7.03
C VAL A 167 -9.22 7.55 8.50
N THR A 168 -8.35 8.33 9.14
CA THR A 168 -8.51 8.70 10.55
C THR A 168 -9.81 9.43 10.80
N ILE A 169 -10.11 10.45 9.99
CA ILE A 169 -11.35 11.26 10.15
C ILE A 169 -12.58 10.41 9.86
N MET A 170 -12.56 9.63 8.78
CA MET A 170 -13.69 8.79 8.38
C MET A 170 -14.01 7.74 9.45
N THR A 171 -13.03 7.05 9.99
CA THR A 171 -13.24 6.04 11.03
C THR A 171 -13.71 6.67 12.34
N ALA A 172 -13.13 7.79 12.75
CA ALA A 172 -13.56 8.49 13.96
C ALA A 172 -14.98 9.04 13.82
N ALA A 173 -15.33 9.62 12.67
CA ALA A 173 -16.64 10.20 12.40
C ALA A 173 -17.76 9.16 12.36
N THR A 174 -17.44 7.90 12.15
CA THR A 174 -18.43 6.80 12.10
C THR A 174 -19.26 6.71 13.38
N LEU A 175 -18.65 6.99 14.54
CA LEU A 175 -19.37 6.99 15.84
C LEU A 175 -19.62 8.39 16.38
N ALA A 176 -19.34 9.44 15.63
CA ALA A 176 -19.63 10.81 16.04
C ALA A 176 -21.13 11.08 16.08
N GLU A 177 -21.56 12.06 16.86
CA GLU A 177 -22.93 12.53 16.86
C GLU A 177 -23.12 13.54 15.72
N GLY A 178 -24.10 13.29 14.86
CA GLY A 178 -24.40 14.14 13.72
C GLY A 178 -23.67 13.74 12.43
N THR A 179 -23.62 14.65 11.49
CA THR A 179 -23.05 14.42 10.15
C THR A 179 -21.68 15.05 10.01
N THR A 180 -20.74 14.30 9.45
CA THR A 180 -19.41 14.79 9.07
C THR A 180 -19.30 14.82 7.56
N ILE A 181 -18.76 15.92 7.03
CA ILE A 181 -18.46 16.06 5.62
C ILE A 181 -16.95 16.30 5.49
N ILE A 182 -16.28 15.46 4.71
CA ILE A 182 -14.85 15.63 4.38
C ILE A 182 -14.78 16.13 2.95
N GLU A 183 -14.27 17.35 2.78
CA GLU A 183 -13.98 17.94 1.47
C GLU A 183 -12.49 17.77 1.14
N ASN A 184 -12.17 17.62 -0.12
CA ASN A 184 -10.82 17.36 -0.61
C ASN A 184 -10.22 16.08 0.00
N ALA A 185 -11.04 15.06 0.18
CA ALA A 185 -10.65 13.75 0.67
C ALA A 185 -9.77 13.02 -0.34
N ALA A 186 -8.92 12.12 0.15
CA ALA A 186 -8.21 11.19 -0.72
C ALA A 186 -9.21 10.21 -1.37
N ARG A 187 -8.92 9.79 -2.61
CA ARG A 187 -9.86 9.06 -3.47
C ARG A 187 -9.43 7.63 -3.76
N GLU A 188 -8.37 7.15 -3.13
CA GLU A 188 -7.79 5.84 -3.36
C GLU A 188 -8.83 4.71 -3.14
N PRO A 189 -8.78 3.65 -3.94
CA PRO A 189 -9.68 2.50 -3.81
C PRO A 189 -9.68 1.88 -2.41
N GLU A 190 -8.56 1.96 -1.70
CA GLU A 190 -8.39 1.42 -0.35
C GLU A 190 -9.23 2.18 0.68
N ILE A 191 -9.49 3.46 0.44
CA ILE A 191 -10.40 4.28 1.27
C ILE A 191 -11.84 3.86 1.05
N GLU A 192 -12.23 3.67 -0.21
CA GLU A 192 -13.56 3.16 -0.56
C GLU A 192 -13.78 1.77 0.07
N ASP A 193 -12.77 0.90 0.03
CA ASP A 193 -12.83 -0.42 0.62
C ASP A 193 -13.00 -0.37 2.14
N THR A 194 -12.30 0.56 2.81
CA THR A 194 -12.46 0.78 4.25
C THR A 194 -13.88 1.28 4.59
N ALA A 195 -14.43 2.17 3.78
CA ALA A 195 -15.81 2.66 3.96
C ALA A 195 -16.82 1.53 3.75
N ASP A 196 -16.64 0.70 2.73
CA ASP A 196 -17.51 -0.44 2.44
C ASP A 196 -17.48 -1.46 3.60
N PHE A 197 -16.30 -1.70 4.16
CA PHE A 197 -16.16 -2.52 5.37
C PHE A 197 -16.97 -1.94 6.53
N LEU A 198 -16.79 -0.66 6.83
CA LEU A 198 -17.53 -0.01 7.92
C LEU A 198 -19.05 -0.03 7.69
N ASN A 199 -19.49 0.19 6.47
CA ASN A 199 -20.91 0.11 6.11
C ASN A 199 -21.47 -1.31 6.30
N THR A 200 -20.67 -2.35 6.05
CA THR A 200 -21.04 -3.73 6.33
C THR A 200 -21.32 -3.95 7.83
N LEU A 201 -20.65 -3.20 8.70
CA LEU A 201 -20.83 -3.26 10.15
C LEU A 201 -21.96 -2.36 10.67
N GLY A 202 -22.59 -1.57 9.81
CA GLY A 202 -23.69 -0.69 10.17
C GLY A 202 -23.39 0.80 10.11
N ALA A 203 -22.22 1.21 9.61
CA ALA A 203 -21.91 2.62 9.38
C ALA A 203 -22.74 3.20 8.22
N LYS A 204 -22.81 4.51 8.13
CA LYS A 204 -23.53 5.26 7.08
C LYS A 204 -22.56 6.22 6.40
N ILE A 205 -21.76 5.71 5.49
CA ILE A 205 -20.74 6.45 4.74
C ILE A 205 -21.08 6.45 3.27
N THR A 206 -21.12 7.63 2.65
CA THR A 206 -21.32 7.81 1.21
C THR A 206 -20.23 8.70 0.63
N GLY A 207 -19.97 8.57 -0.67
CA GLY A 207 -19.00 9.37 -1.38
C GLY A 207 -17.55 8.94 -1.25
N ALA A 208 -17.25 7.85 -0.54
CA ALA A 208 -15.89 7.31 -0.49
C ALA A 208 -15.42 6.91 -1.90
N GLY A 209 -14.17 7.22 -2.22
CA GLY A 209 -13.65 7.11 -3.60
C GLY A 209 -13.83 8.39 -4.41
N THR A 210 -14.50 9.39 -3.87
CA THR A 210 -14.59 10.75 -4.42
C THR A 210 -13.89 11.74 -3.50
N ASP A 211 -13.81 13.00 -3.91
CA ASP A 211 -13.22 14.07 -3.09
C ASP A 211 -14.10 14.56 -1.94
N ARG A 212 -15.36 14.09 -1.89
CA ARG A 212 -16.32 14.49 -0.86
C ARG A 212 -16.94 13.26 -0.21
N ILE A 213 -16.64 13.05 1.07
CA ILE A 213 -17.17 11.93 1.86
C ILE A 213 -18.16 12.47 2.89
N VAL A 214 -19.34 11.84 2.98
CA VAL A 214 -20.36 12.18 3.96
C VAL A 214 -20.56 11.00 4.91
N ILE A 215 -20.43 11.25 6.21
CA ILE A 215 -20.57 10.24 7.25
C ILE A 215 -21.69 10.67 8.19
N GLU A 216 -22.75 9.89 8.27
CA GLU A 216 -23.76 10.03 9.31
C GLU A 216 -23.37 9.16 10.50
N GLY A 217 -23.09 9.78 11.64
CA GLY A 217 -22.67 9.08 12.83
C GLY A 217 -23.73 8.10 13.34
N VAL A 218 -23.27 6.95 13.84
CA VAL A 218 -24.10 5.93 14.47
C VAL A 218 -23.63 5.69 15.90
N GLU A 219 -24.49 5.11 16.74
CA GLU A 219 -24.15 4.89 18.15
C GLU A 219 -23.20 3.71 18.33
N ARG A 220 -23.30 2.68 17.48
CA ARG A 220 -22.48 1.48 17.56
C ARG A 220 -22.36 0.80 16.20
N LEU A 221 -21.30 0.00 16.05
CA LEU A 221 -21.13 -0.93 14.94
C LEU A 221 -21.27 -2.38 15.44
N GLY A 222 -21.86 -3.23 14.60
CA GLY A 222 -21.96 -4.67 14.85
C GLY A 222 -20.75 -5.42 14.33
N GLY A 223 -20.98 -6.69 13.96
CA GLY A 223 -20.00 -7.54 13.32
C GLY A 223 -20.35 -7.87 11.87
N GLY A 224 -19.59 -8.74 11.27
CA GLY A 224 -19.84 -9.19 9.90
C GLY A 224 -18.65 -9.86 9.25
N VAL A 225 -18.83 -10.18 7.97
CA VAL A 225 -17.81 -10.78 7.12
C VAL A 225 -17.50 -9.82 6.00
N TYR A 226 -16.22 -9.56 5.77
CA TYR A 226 -15.77 -8.67 4.71
C TYR A 226 -14.55 -9.21 3.99
N ARG A 227 -14.52 -9.04 2.65
CA ARG A 227 -13.39 -9.44 1.82
C ARG A 227 -12.60 -8.21 1.39
N VAL A 228 -11.32 -8.15 1.78
CA VAL A 228 -10.40 -7.06 1.41
C VAL A 228 -10.15 -7.09 -0.11
N LEU A 229 -10.12 -5.91 -0.76
CA LEU A 229 -9.88 -5.82 -2.20
C LEU A 229 -8.48 -6.31 -2.57
N PRO A 230 -8.28 -6.78 -3.82
CA PRO A 230 -6.96 -7.18 -4.31
C PRO A 230 -5.98 -6.02 -4.36
N ASP A 231 -4.69 -6.32 -4.17
CA ASP A 231 -3.61 -5.33 -4.22
C ASP A 231 -3.34 -4.87 -5.66
N ARG A 232 -3.72 -3.65 -5.99
CA ARG A 232 -3.51 -3.06 -7.31
C ARG A 232 -2.02 -2.82 -7.63
N ILE A 233 -1.20 -2.59 -6.61
CA ILE A 233 0.23 -2.38 -6.80
C ILE A 233 0.95 -3.70 -7.10
N GLU A 234 0.60 -4.76 -6.38
CA GLU A 234 1.08 -6.11 -6.71
C GLU A 234 0.66 -6.50 -8.13
N THR A 235 -0.60 -6.26 -8.48
CA THR A 235 -1.10 -6.53 -9.84
C THR A 235 -0.27 -5.79 -10.89
N GLY A 236 -0.07 -4.50 -10.72
CA GLY A 236 0.74 -3.69 -11.64
C GLY A 236 2.19 -4.18 -11.72
N THR A 237 2.76 -4.59 -10.59
CA THR A 237 4.13 -5.12 -10.54
C THR A 237 4.28 -6.38 -11.40
N PHE A 238 3.36 -7.33 -11.28
CA PHE A 238 3.40 -8.55 -12.10
C PHE A 238 3.08 -8.31 -13.59
N LEU A 239 2.23 -7.33 -13.88
CA LEU A 239 2.01 -6.91 -15.28
C LEU A 239 3.29 -6.30 -15.88
N VAL A 240 4.00 -5.46 -15.12
CA VAL A 240 5.30 -4.92 -15.56
C VAL A 240 6.31 -6.06 -15.76
N ALA A 241 6.32 -7.06 -14.88
CA ALA A 241 7.18 -8.25 -15.03
C ALA A 241 6.97 -8.93 -16.39
N GLY A 242 5.71 -9.08 -16.81
CA GLY A 242 5.39 -9.59 -18.14
C GLY A 242 5.86 -8.64 -19.25
N ALA A 243 5.65 -7.35 -19.09
CA ALA A 243 6.02 -6.36 -20.11
C ALA A 243 7.53 -6.30 -20.36
N ILE A 244 8.35 -6.21 -19.32
CA ILE A 244 9.82 -6.08 -19.44
C ILE A 244 10.49 -7.35 -19.94
N SER A 245 9.87 -8.51 -19.72
CA SER A 245 10.37 -9.81 -20.17
C SER A 245 9.80 -10.25 -21.52
N ARG A 246 8.98 -9.41 -22.14
CA ARG A 246 8.31 -9.69 -23.43
C ARG A 246 7.40 -10.93 -23.38
N GLY A 247 6.83 -11.19 -22.20
CA GLY A 247 6.06 -12.38 -21.88
C GLY A 247 4.55 -12.18 -21.95
N LYS A 248 3.85 -13.17 -21.38
CA LYS A 248 2.40 -13.16 -21.22
C LYS A 248 2.03 -13.53 -19.81
N VAL A 249 1.41 -12.60 -19.06
CA VAL A 249 1.05 -12.79 -17.67
C VAL A 249 -0.44 -12.57 -17.48
N ILE A 250 -1.08 -13.46 -16.71
CA ILE A 250 -2.47 -13.34 -16.29
C ILE A 250 -2.49 -13.15 -14.77
N CYS A 251 -3.04 -12.02 -14.31
CA CYS A 251 -3.27 -11.77 -12.90
C CYS A 251 -4.70 -12.16 -12.53
N ARG A 252 -4.84 -13.16 -11.66
CA ARG A 252 -6.12 -13.61 -11.11
C ARG A 252 -6.40 -12.92 -9.79
N ASN A 253 -7.65 -12.83 -9.37
CA ASN A 253 -8.07 -12.08 -8.18
C ASN A 253 -7.60 -10.63 -8.25
N ALA A 254 -7.78 -10.00 -9.40
CA ALA A 254 -7.42 -8.60 -9.66
C ALA A 254 -8.68 -7.76 -9.86
N LYS A 255 -8.57 -6.46 -9.64
CA LYS A 255 -9.69 -5.52 -9.84
C LYS A 255 -9.28 -4.45 -10.85
N PRO A 256 -9.61 -4.63 -12.14
CA PRO A 256 -9.11 -3.78 -13.23
C PRO A 256 -9.41 -2.29 -13.06
N ASP A 257 -10.58 -1.93 -12.55
CA ASP A 257 -11.01 -0.54 -12.39
C ASP A 257 -10.21 0.26 -11.34
N THR A 258 -9.37 -0.42 -10.56
CA THR A 258 -8.46 0.24 -9.61
C THR A 258 -7.12 0.63 -10.22
N LEU A 259 -6.88 0.28 -11.50
CA LEU A 259 -5.58 0.37 -12.18
C LEU A 259 -5.59 1.14 -13.49
N ASP A 260 -6.62 1.93 -13.77
CA ASP A 260 -6.80 2.56 -15.10
C ASP A 260 -5.57 3.30 -15.61
N ALA A 261 -4.92 4.11 -14.76
CA ALA A 261 -3.72 4.86 -15.14
C ALA A 261 -2.54 3.95 -15.49
N VAL A 262 -2.35 2.88 -14.72
CA VAL A 262 -1.28 1.90 -14.97
C VAL A 262 -1.54 1.12 -16.26
N LEU A 263 -2.76 0.64 -16.46
CA LEU A 263 -3.13 -0.09 -17.67
C LEU A 263 -3.00 0.78 -18.93
N SER A 264 -3.38 2.06 -18.83
CA SER A 264 -3.22 3.02 -19.93
C SER A 264 -1.74 3.15 -20.33
N LYS A 265 -0.83 3.27 -19.37
CA LYS A 265 0.60 3.40 -19.67
C LYS A 265 1.21 2.09 -20.19
N LEU A 266 0.74 0.95 -19.73
CA LEU A 266 1.16 -0.35 -20.28
C LEU A 266 0.72 -0.50 -21.75
N ARG A 267 -0.50 -0.06 -22.08
CA ARG A 267 -0.96 -0.04 -23.48
C ARG A 267 -0.11 0.88 -24.35
N GLU A 268 0.23 2.06 -23.87
CA GLU A 268 1.17 2.97 -24.57
C GLU A 268 2.53 2.32 -24.77
N ALA A 269 2.98 1.50 -23.83
CA ALA A 269 4.23 0.73 -23.94
C ALA A 269 4.15 -0.42 -24.95
N GLY A 270 2.98 -0.66 -25.53
CA GLY A 270 2.77 -1.69 -26.55
C GLY A 270 2.17 -2.99 -26.03
N ALA A 271 1.75 -3.05 -24.78
CA ALA A 271 1.14 -4.24 -24.21
C ALA A 271 -0.29 -4.45 -24.74
N ASP A 272 -0.59 -5.70 -25.08
CA ASP A 272 -1.96 -6.14 -25.39
C ASP A 272 -2.62 -6.57 -24.08
N ILE A 273 -3.56 -5.75 -23.60
CA ILE A 273 -4.21 -5.94 -22.32
C ILE A 273 -5.67 -6.31 -22.51
N GLN A 274 -6.06 -7.42 -21.88
CA GLN A 274 -7.45 -7.86 -21.79
C GLN A 274 -7.86 -7.83 -20.31
N VAL A 275 -9.09 -7.45 -20.03
CA VAL A 275 -9.63 -7.39 -18.67
C VAL A 275 -10.92 -8.18 -18.56
N GLY A 276 -11.14 -8.84 -17.44
CA GLY A 276 -12.40 -9.43 -17.04
C GLY A 276 -12.89 -8.80 -15.75
N ASP A 277 -13.86 -9.43 -15.10
CA ASP A 277 -14.41 -8.92 -13.84
C ASP A 277 -13.37 -8.97 -12.70
N ASP A 278 -12.56 -10.04 -12.67
CA ASP A 278 -11.60 -10.30 -11.61
C ASP A 278 -10.23 -10.77 -12.13
N TRP A 279 -9.90 -10.47 -13.36
CA TRP A 279 -8.60 -10.81 -13.94
C TRP A 279 -8.12 -9.76 -14.93
N ILE A 280 -6.80 -9.72 -15.13
CA ILE A 280 -6.15 -8.89 -16.15
C ILE A 280 -5.09 -9.75 -16.82
N SER A 281 -5.06 -9.77 -18.16
CA SER A 281 -3.97 -10.37 -18.90
C SER A 281 -3.17 -9.33 -19.66
N LEU A 282 -1.87 -9.55 -19.72
CA LEU A 282 -0.95 -8.75 -20.51
C LEU A 282 -0.18 -9.69 -21.44
N ASP A 283 -0.13 -9.38 -22.73
CA ASP A 283 0.66 -10.11 -23.71
C ASP A 283 1.50 -9.12 -24.51
N MET A 284 2.82 -9.29 -24.47
CA MET A 284 3.72 -8.49 -25.28
C MET A 284 3.94 -9.05 -26.68
N HIS A 285 3.44 -10.27 -26.95
CA HIS A 285 3.67 -10.97 -28.23
C HIS A 285 5.16 -11.04 -28.61
N GLY A 286 6.03 -11.18 -27.61
CA GLY A 286 7.49 -11.26 -27.79
C GLY A 286 8.17 -9.92 -28.11
N LYS A 287 7.43 -8.82 -28.12
CA LYS A 287 7.96 -7.50 -28.51
C LYS A 287 8.55 -6.75 -27.31
N ARG A 288 9.60 -5.99 -27.57
CA ARG A 288 10.20 -5.06 -26.62
C ARG A 288 9.22 -3.92 -26.31
N PRO A 289 9.05 -3.51 -25.04
CA PRO A 289 8.19 -2.37 -24.72
C PRO A 289 8.75 -1.06 -25.26
N LYS A 290 7.87 -0.08 -25.45
CA LYS A 290 8.21 1.29 -25.80
C LYS A 290 8.26 2.12 -24.53
N ALA A 291 9.18 3.08 -24.44
CA ALA A 291 9.28 4.00 -23.33
C ALA A 291 8.03 4.88 -23.18
N VAL A 292 7.68 5.21 -21.95
CA VAL A 292 6.51 6.05 -21.61
C VAL A 292 6.93 7.21 -20.73
N THR A 293 6.20 8.31 -20.84
CA THR A 293 6.43 9.55 -20.09
C THR A 293 5.17 9.92 -19.34
N PHE A 294 5.30 10.18 -18.02
CA PHE A 294 4.18 10.57 -17.17
C PHE A 294 4.69 11.21 -15.89
N ARG A 295 3.74 11.66 -15.08
CA ARG A 295 3.98 12.13 -13.70
C ARG A 295 3.12 11.34 -12.72
N THR A 296 3.63 11.11 -11.51
CA THR A 296 2.83 10.56 -10.43
C THR A 296 1.84 11.62 -9.94
N ALA A 297 0.70 11.18 -9.45
CA ALA A 297 -0.35 12.06 -8.93
C ALA A 297 -1.24 11.27 -7.97
N PRO A 298 -1.98 11.95 -7.08
CA PRO A 298 -2.99 11.27 -6.28
C PRO A 298 -4.00 10.52 -7.17
N HIS A 299 -4.56 9.43 -6.65
CA HIS A 299 -5.57 8.66 -7.39
C HIS A 299 -6.74 9.60 -7.86
N PRO A 300 -7.21 9.48 -9.10
CA PRO A 300 -6.99 8.42 -10.09
C PRO A 300 -5.78 8.62 -11.01
N GLY A 301 -4.88 9.52 -10.66
CA GLY A 301 -3.63 9.68 -11.38
C GLY A 301 -2.71 8.49 -11.19
N PHE A 302 -1.53 8.54 -11.83
CA PHE A 302 -0.57 7.44 -11.79
C PHE A 302 0.03 7.29 -10.37
N PRO A 303 -0.05 6.09 -9.75
CA PRO A 303 0.38 5.91 -8.36
C PRO A 303 1.90 5.95 -8.20
N THR A 304 2.36 6.68 -7.18
CA THR A 304 3.78 6.73 -6.82
C THR A 304 4.35 5.34 -6.50
N ASP A 305 3.54 4.43 -6.00
CA ASP A 305 3.95 3.05 -5.68
C ASP A 305 4.28 2.21 -6.92
N MET A 306 3.99 2.69 -8.12
CA MET A 306 4.34 2.06 -9.39
C MET A 306 5.46 2.80 -10.15
N GLN A 307 5.99 3.88 -9.59
CA GLN A 307 7.04 4.66 -10.25
C GLN A 307 8.29 3.83 -10.54
N ALA A 308 8.77 3.07 -9.57
CA ALA A 308 10.01 2.29 -9.71
C ALA A 308 9.88 1.19 -10.77
N GLN A 309 8.75 0.51 -10.83
CA GLN A 309 8.49 -0.54 -11.81
C GLN A 309 8.47 0.03 -13.23
N PHE A 310 7.87 1.19 -13.42
CA PHE A 310 7.87 1.86 -14.73
C PHE A 310 9.20 2.53 -15.07
N SER A 311 9.98 2.98 -14.07
CA SER A 311 11.36 3.40 -14.30
C SER A 311 12.17 2.24 -14.89
N LEU A 312 12.03 1.05 -14.33
CA LEU A 312 12.65 -0.17 -14.85
C LEU A 312 12.16 -0.48 -16.28
N LEU A 313 10.85 -0.38 -16.53
CA LEU A 313 10.31 -0.59 -17.88
C LEU A 313 10.98 0.34 -18.89
N ASN A 314 11.09 1.63 -18.56
CA ASN A 314 11.75 2.61 -19.44
C ASN A 314 13.24 2.30 -19.65
N MET A 315 13.91 1.70 -18.66
CA MET A 315 15.33 1.36 -18.76
C MET A 315 15.62 0.23 -19.74
N VAL A 316 14.62 -0.60 -20.05
CA VAL A 316 14.75 -1.72 -21.02
C VAL A 316 13.86 -1.54 -22.25
N ALA A 317 13.14 -0.43 -22.33
CA ALA A 317 12.26 -0.11 -23.44
C ALA A 317 13.01 0.49 -24.63
N GLU A 318 12.36 0.57 -25.77
CA GLU A 318 12.84 1.36 -26.90
C GLU A 318 12.56 2.84 -26.63
N GLY A 319 13.57 3.67 -26.75
CA GLY A 319 13.44 5.13 -26.66
C GLY A 319 13.83 5.69 -25.31
N VAL A 320 13.33 6.89 -25.05
CA VAL A 320 13.58 7.68 -23.82
C VAL A 320 12.26 7.95 -23.14
N GLY A 321 12.19 7.64 -21.85
CA GLY A 321 11.02 7.91 -21.02
C GLY A 321 11.37 8.82 -19.84
N MET A 322 10.46 9.70 -19.49
CA MET A 322 10.61 10.64 -18.37
C MET A 322 9.50 10.41 -17.36
N ILE A 323 9.86 10.24 -16.10
CA ILE A 323 8.91 10.09 -15.00
C ILE A 323 9.16 11.19 -13.97
N THR A 324 8.13 12.01 -13.73
CA THR A 324 8.17 13.07 -12.73
C THR A 324 7.46 12.61 -11.47
N GLU A 325 8.20 12.60 -10.34
CA GLU A 325 7.67 12.22 -9.03
C GLU A 325 7.13 13.47 -8.32
N THR A 326 5.82 13.50 -8.06
CA THR A 326 5.18 14.65 -7.42
C THR A 326 4.67 14.37 -6.01
N ILE A 327 4.65 13.09 -5.59
CA ILE A 327 4.13 12.69 -4.29
C ILE A 327 5.25 12.59 -3.24
N PHE A 328 6.38 11.94 -3.61
CA PHE A 328 7.55 11.78 -2.76
C PHE A 328 8.80 12.23 -3.52
N GLU A 329 9.20 13.47 -3.31
CA GLU A 329 10.22 14.16 -4.10
C GLU A 329 11.56 13.42 -4.23
N ASN A 330 11.94 12.63 -3.21
CA ASN A 330 13.22 11.92 -3.15
C ASN A 330 13.10 10.42 -3.39
N ARG A 331 12.02 9.95 -4.00
CA ARG A 331 11.77 8.51 -4.17
C ARG A 331 12.50 7.93 -5.39
N PHE A 332 13.83 8.05 -5.42
CA PHE A 332 14.69 7.58 -6.52
C PHE A 332 15.85 6.70 -6.07
N MET A 333 15.81 6.17 -4.84
CA MET A 333 16.91 5.35 -4.30
C MET A 333 17.17 4.06 -5.09
N HIS A 334 16.20 3.57 -5.84
CA HIS A 334 16.34 2.42 -6.73
C HIS A 334 17.12 2.74 -8.00
N ILE A 335 17.19 3.99 -8.42
CA ILE A 335 17.84 4.38 -9.68
C ILE A 335 19.35 4.07 -9.67
N PRO A 336 20.14 4.48 -8.65
CA PRO A 336 21.55 4.10 -8.59
C PRO A 336 21.76 2.58 -8.59
N GLU A 337 20.88 1.83 -7.95
CA GLU A 337 20.97 0.36 -7.92
C GLU A 337 20.74 -0.26 -9.31
N LEU A 338 19.78 0.26 -10.07
CA LEU A 338 19.53 -0.17 -11.44
C LEU A 338 20.67 0.25 -12.39
N ILE A 339 21.31 1.41 -12.14
CA ILE A 339 22.51 1.83 -12.88
C ILE A 339 23.66 0.83 -12.66
N ARG A 340 23.80 0.27 -11.46
CA ARG A 340 24.76 -0.80 -11.20
C ARG A 340 24.53 -2.04 -12.08
N MET A 341 23.30 -2.24 -12.53
CA MET A 341 22.92 -3.34 -13.44
C MET A 341 23.05 -2.97 -14.92
N GLY A 342 23.61 -1.80 -15.22
CA GLY A 342 23.83 -1.35 -16.60
C GLY A 342 22.74 -0.45 -17.16
N ALA A 343 21.77 -0.01 -16.35
CA ALA A 343 20.77 0.94 -16.79
C ALA A 343 21.36 2.32 -17.04
N ARG A 344 20.76 3.08 -17.95
CA ARG A 344 21.14 4.45 -18.30
C ARG A 344 20.01 5.39 -17.89
N ALA A 345 20.24 6.12 -16.82
CA ALA A 345 19.26 7.06 -16.30
C ALA A 345 19.93 8.26 -15.64
N GLU A 346 19.23 9.39 -15.65
CA GLU A 346 19.66 10.65 -15.04
C GLU A 346 18.51 11.17 -14.18
N ILE A 347 18.84 11.74 -13.03
CA ILE A 347 17.86 12.38 -12.16
C ILE A 347 18.07 13.89 -12.27
N GLU A 348 17.03 14.59 -12.71
CA GLU A 348 16.99 16.06 -12.79
C GLU A 348 15.84 16.56 -11.90
N SER A 349 16.19 17.13 -10.73
CA SER A 349 15.20 17.55 -9.74
C SER A 349 14.29 16.39 -9.32
N ASN A 350 13.00 16.45 -9.64
CA ASN A 350 12.01 15.42 -9.33
C ASN A 350 11.67 14.52 -10.54
N THR A 351 12.51 14.52 -11.57
CA THR A 351 12.29 13.77 -12.80
C THR A 351 13.44 12.81 -13.04
N VAL A 352 13.13 11.55 -13.35
CA VAL A 352 14.08 10.57 -13.85
C VAL A 352 13.92 10.44 -15.36
N VAL A 353 15.02 10.60 -16.08
CA VAL A 353 15.12 10.39 -17.53
C VAL A 353 15.81 9.08 -17.78
N CYS A 354 15.10 8.13 -18.38
CA CYS A 354 15.62 6.78 -18.64
C CYS A 354 15.86 6.61 -20.14
N HIS A 355 17.05 6.13 -20.50
CA HIS A 355 17.43 5.76 -21.87
C HIS A 355 17.42 4.23 -21.95
N GLY A 356 16.57 3.66 -22.81
CA GLY A 356 16.44 2.22 -22.93
C GLY A 356 17.71 1.52 -23.37
N VAL A 357 18.02 0.40 -22.70
CA VAL A 357 19.10 -0.52 -23.10
C VAL A 357 18.48 -1.86 -23.43
N GLU A 358 19.14 -2.66 -24.29
CA GLU A 358 18.59 -3.97 -24.66
C GLU A 358 18.70 -4.98 -23.52
N ASN A 359 19.81 -4.95 -22.78
CA ASN A 359 20.11 -5.92 -21.74
C ASN A 359 20.64 -5.24 -20.48
N LEU A 360 20.20 -5.73 -19.34
CA LEU A 360 20.82 -5.44 -18.06
C LEU A 360 21.77 -6.57 -17.68
N SER A 361 22.70 -6.31 -16.78
CA SER A 361 23.65 -7.29 -16.27
C SER A 361 23.42 -7.53 -14.79
N GLY A 362 23.52 -8.77 -14.34
CA GLY A 362 23.43 -9.13 -12.94
C GLY A 362 24.46 -8.41 -12.08
N ALA A 363 24.06 -8.01 -10.88
CA ALA A 363 24.92 -7.31 -9.92
C ALA A 363 24.43 -7.56 -8.50
N GLN A 364 25.23 -7.15 -7.52
CA GLN A 364 24.78 -7.05 -6.15
C GLN A 364 24.09 -5.70 -5.97
N VAL A 365 22.85 -5.70 -5.51
CA VAL A 365 22.01 -4.50 -5.32
C VAL A 365 21.33 -4.56 -3.97
N MET A 366 20.84 -3.42 -3.51
CA MET A 366 20.31 -3.25 -2.16
C MET A 366 18.90 -2.70 -2.20
N ALA A 367 17.97 -3.41 -1.57
CA ALA A 367 16.60 -2.94 -1.38
C ALA A 367 16.58 -1.77 -0.37
N THR A 368 15.73 -0.77 -0.64
CA THR A 368 15.63 0.46 0.16
C THR A 368 14.20 0.85 0.51
N ASP A 369 13.26 0.61 -0.38
CA ASP A 369 11.84 0.96 -0.27
C ASP A 369 11.02 -0.29 -0.59
N LEU A 370 9.95 -0.52 0.14
CA LEU A 370 9.19 -1.76 0.03
C LEU A 370 8.59 -2.00 -1.38
N ARG A 371 8.06 -0.96 -2.02
CA ARG A 371 7.47 -1.10 -3.37
C ARG A 371 8.52 -0.92 -4.47
N ALA A 372 9.41 0.06 -4.31
CA ALA A 372 10.48 0.32 -5.27
C ALA A 372 11.46 -0.85 -5.38
N SER A 373 11.71 -1.53 -4.27
CA SER A 373 12.67 -2.63 -4.24
C SER A 373 12.22 -3.86 -5.03
N ALA A 374 10.92 -4.02 -5.27
CA ALA A 374 10.43 -5.06 -6.17
C ALA A 374 10.98 -4.88 -7.59
N SER A 375 11.23 -3.64 -8.03
CA SER A 375 11.85 -3.39 -9.34
C SER A 375 13.23 -4.03 -9.47
N LEU A 376 14.00 -4.11 -8.39
CA LEU A 376 15.32 -4.74 -8.39
C LEU A 376 15.21 -6.26 -8.61
N VAL A 377 14.22 -6.88 -8.01
CA VAL A 377 13.95 -8.31 -8.20
C VAL A 377 13.52 -8.58 -9.64
N LEU A 378 12.61 -7.76 -10.17
CA LEU A 378 12.18 -7.86 -11.56
C LEU A 378 13.35 -7.65 -12.54
N ALA A 379 14.21 -6.67 -12.26
CA ALA A 379 15.42 -6.44 -13.05
C ALA A 379 16.32 -7.66 -13.05
N GLY A 380 16.48 -8.32 -11.90
CA GLY A 380 17.26 -9.57 -11.80
C GLY A 380 16.68 -10.68 -12.66
N CYS A 381 15.36 -10.76 -12.81
CA CYS A 381 14.73 -11.77 -13.66
C CYS A 381 15.09 -11.63 -15.14
N ILE A 382 15.31 -10.41 -15.62
CA ILE A 382 15.59 -10.13 -17.03
C ILE A 382 17.08 -9.83 -17.33
N ALA A 383 17.89 -9.63 -16.30
CA ALA A 383 19.31 -9.35 -16.45
C ALA A 383 20.11 -10.60 -16.85
N GLU A 384 21.17 -10.40 -17.60
CA GLU A 384 22.10 -11.48 -17.92
C GLU A 384 23.00 -11.77 -16.71
N GLY A 385 22.99 -13.01 -16.26
CA GLY A 385 23.79 -13.46 -15.13
C GLY A 385 23.03 -13.51 -13.83
N THR A 386 23.74 -13.34 -12.73
CA THR A 386 23.19 -13.47 -11.37
C THR A 386 23.08 -12.12 -10.69
N THR A 387 21.91 -11.84 -10.14
CA THR A 387 21.64 -10.67 -9.30
C THR A 387 21.41 -11.12 -7.87
N VAL A 388 22.04 -10.46 -6.91
CA VAL A 388 21.80 -10.66 -5.49
C VAL A 388 21.18 -9.40 -4.94
N VAL A 389 19.98 -9.53 -4.36
CA VAL A 389 19.24 -8.41 -3.77
C VAL A 389 19.35 -8.52 -2.26
N ASP A 390 20.02 -7.57 -1.63
CA ASP A 390 20.18 -7.48 -0.18
C ASP A 390 18.99 -6.75 0.47
N ARG A 391 18.81 -6.92 1.77
CA ARG A 391 17.80 -6.23 2.60
C ARG A 391 16.36 -6.47 2.13
N ILE A 392 16.06 -7.69 1.75
CA ILE A 392 14.74 -8.05 1.21
C ILE A 392 13.60 -7.98 2.23
N TYR A 393 13.91 -7.73 3.51
CA TYR A 393 12.89 -7.44 4.51
C TYR A 393 12.00 -6.24 4.12
N HIS A 394 12.51 -5.30 3.32
CA HIS A 394 11.72 -4.22 2.76
C HIS A 394 10.64 -4.74 1.80
N ILE A 395 10.98 -5.76 1.01
CA ILE A 395 10.06 -6.38 0.04
C ILE A 395 8.99 -7.19 0.77
N ASP A 396 9.38 -7.92 1.82
CA ASP A 396 8.47 -8.75 2.63
C ASP A 396 7.40 -7.93 3.37
N ARG A 397 7.60 -6.62 3.50
CA ARG A 397 6.59 -5.71 4.06
C ARG A 397 5.43 -5.44 3.11
N GLY A 398 5.62 -5.59 1.80
CA GLY A 398 4.64 -5.20 0.80
C GLY A 398 4.24 -6.29 -0.21
N TYR A 399 5.00 -7.36 -0.31
CA TYR A 399 4.74 -8.44 -1.26
C TYR A 399 4.71 -9.79 -0.55
N GLU A 400 3.60 -10.49 -0.70
CA GLU A 400 3.40 -11.81 -0.13
C GLU A 400 4.08 -12.88 -1.00
N HIS A 401 5.14 -13.50 -0.48
CA HIS A 401 5.86 -14.61 -1.14
C HIS A 401 6.19 -14.34 -2.61
N ILE A 402 6.79 -13.17 -2.88
CA ILE A 402 7.09 -12.73 -4.26
C ILE A 402 7.94 -13.75 -5.02
N GLU A 403 8.89 -14.42 -4.34
CA GLU A 403 9.73 -15.44 -4.93
C GLU A 403 8.94 -16.64 -5.46
N ASP A 404 7.93 -17.08 -4.72
CA ASP A 404 7.09 -18.21 -5.11
C ASP A 404 6.23 -17.84 -6.33
N LYS A 405 5.67 -16.64 -6.33
CA LYS A 405 4.85 -16.12 -7.42
C LYS A 405 5.69 -15.93 -8.70
N LEU A 406 6.90 -15.40 -8.57
CA LEU A 406 7.81 -15.26 -9.71
C LEU A 406 8.28 -16.62 -10.25
N ARG A 407 8.55 -17.61 -9.38
CA ARG A 407 8.85 -18.98 -9.85
C ARG A 407 7.68 -19.56 -10.64
N GLY A 408 6.46 -19.31 -10.22
CA GLY A 408 5.26 -19.71 -10.96
C GLY A 408 5.18 -19.12 -12.36
N LEU A 409 5.87 -17.99 -12.60
CA LEU A 409 5.99 -17.36 -13.92
C LEU A 409 7.26 -17.79 -14.67
N GLY A 410 8.07 -18.69 -14.11
CA GLY A 410 9.25 -19.22 -14.73
C GLY A 410 10.57 -18.62 -14.25
N ALA A 411 10.55 -17.69 -13.29
CA ALA A 411 11.77 -17.08 -12.79
C ALA A 411 12.66 -18.08 -12.03
N ASN A 412 13.96 -17.89 -12.16
CA ASN A 412 14.97 -18.61 -11.37
C ASN A 412 15.38 -17.70 -10.20
N ILE A 413 14.66 -17.81 -9.12
CA ILE A 413 14.84 -17.01 -7.92
C ILE A 413 14.82 -17.90 -6.69
N GLU A 414 15.72 -17.63 -5.75
CA GLU A 414 15.75 -18.31 -4.45
C GLU A 414 16.01 -17.33 -3.31
N ARG A 415 15.40 -17.62 -2.17
CA ARG A 415 15.68 -16.90 -0.93
C ARG A 415 16.85 -17.56 -0.24
N ILE A 416 17.94 -16.82 -0.05
CA ILE A 416 19.11 -17.26 0.71
C ILE A 416 18.93 -16.77 2.14
N LYS A 417 18.76 -17.72 3.06
CA LYS A 417 18.66 -17.39 4.47
C LYS A 417 20.04 -17.06 5.04
N SER A 418 20.08 -16.06 5.90
CA SER A 418 21.30 -15.76 6.66
C SER A 418 21.55 -16.91 7.64
N THR A 419 22.76 -17.44 7.58
CA THR A 419 23.28 -18.35 8.62
C THR A 419 23.94 -17.46 9.67
N ASP A 420 23.17 -16.98 10.66
CA ASP A 420 23.71 -16.41 11.89
C ASP A 420 23.77 -17.47 12.97
#